data_bca1788cc84478376759539e96f8b637
#
_entry.id   bca1788cc84478376759539e96f8b637
#
_cell.length_a   1.000
_cell.length_b   1.000
_cell.length_c   1.000
_cell.angle_alpha   90.00
_cell.angle_beta   90.00
_cell.angle_gamma   90.00
#
_symmetry.space_group_name_H-M   'P 1'
#
loop_
_entity.id
_entity.type
_entity.pdbx_description
1 polymer ?
#
loop_
_entity_poly.entity_id
_entity_poly.type
_entity_poly.pdbx_seq_one_letter_code
_entity_poly.pdbx_strand_id
1 'polypeptide(L)'
;AYLGAGSYTLHVDADGPVTVTVQTQTQEDAVMNRKQTAYTGAADGAVFTAPEDNRSVTFLISAAETVHIDAIRWEGAAEGQLKLDYKLLPEAIAGRIQTLRSEGNVVQRLVYVADAMKLVRRSPVVGLGMGAFENGIYNVQSYHYETKYVHNHYVQALVDTGVIGLALWLGLLASSAAAVVRLWRREKDEAQSMAPALGALLLFLMIHAAVEVI
;
A
#
# COMPACT_ATOMS: atom_id res chain seq x y z
N ALA A 1 7.63 10.76 -5.14
CA ALA A 1 8.93 10.10 -5.39
C ALA A 1 9.42 9.41 -4.13
N TYR A 2 10.24 8.37 -4.28
CA TYR A 2 10.99 7.78 -3.17
C TYR A 2 12.40 8.36 -3.19
N LEU A 3 12.72 9.20 -2.21
CA LEU A 3 14.04 9.82 -2.05
C LEU A 3 14.59 9.46 -0.68
N GLY A 4 15.84 9.02 -0.65
CA GLY A 4 16.57 8.79 0.60
C GLY A 4 16.85 10.09 1.36
N ALA A 5 17.50 9.96 2.51
CA ALA A 5 17.95 11.12 3.28
C ALA A 5 18.91 12.01 2.49
N GLY A 6 18.81 13.31 2.66
CA GLY A 6 19.73 14.28 2.08
C GLY A 6 19.08 15.51 1.53
N SER A 7 19.90 16.41 1.01
CA SER A 7 19.44 17.64 0.36
C SER A 7 19.29 17.42 -1.14
N TYR A 8 18.26 18.02 -1.70
CA TYR A 8 17.88 17.91 -3.11
C TYR A 8 17.52 19.29 -3.66
N THR A 9 17.86 19.49 -4.93
CA THR A 9 17.38 20.61 -5.73
C THR A 9 16.40 20.08 -6.77
N LEU A 10 15.21 20.68 -6.83
CA LEU A 10 14.18 20.34 -7.80
C LEU A 10 14.31 21.24 -9.02
N HIS A 11 14.24 20.66 -10.21
CA HIS A 11 14.19 21.35 -11.49
C HIS A 11 12.88 21.00 -12.17
N VAL A 12 12.10 22.03 -12.49
CA VAL A 12 10.82 21.89 -13.19
C VAL A 12 10.89 22.64 -14.51
N ASP A 13 10.83 21.89 -15.60
CA ASP A 13 10.79 22.42 -16.94
C ASP A 13 9.32 22.62 -17.35
N ALA A 14 8.90 23.88 -17.44
CA ALA A 14 7.52 24.26 -17.72
C ALA A 14 7.47 25.54 -18.57
N ASP A 15 6.43 25.68 -19.39
CA ASP A 15 6.23 26.84 -20.27
C ASP A 15 5.68 28.11 -19.56
N GLY A 16 5.50 28.03 -18.24
CA GLY A 16 5.02 29.15 -17.42
C GLY A 16 5.44 29.04 -15.94
N PRO A 17 5.12 30.06 -15.13
CA PRO A 17 5.50 30.09 -13.73
C PRO A 17 4.70 29.05 -12.93
N VAL A 18 5.39 28.19 -12.22
CA VAL A 18 4.82 27.18 -11.34
C VAL A 18 5.39 27.30 -9.92
N THR A 19 4.55 27.02 -8.94
CA THR A 19 4.94 26.88 -7.55
C THR A 19 4.87 25.45 -7.11
N VAL A 20 5.71 25.07 -6.15
CA VAL A 20 5.71 23.73 -5.58
C VAL A 20 5.61 23.79 -4.05
N THR A 21 4.81 22.91 -3.49
CA THR A 21 4.92 22.52 -2.09
C THR A 21 5.50 21.12 -2.03
N VAL A 22 6.70 21.01 -1.47
CA VAL A 22 7.39 19.75 -1.26
C VAL A 22 7.02 19.22 0.13
N GLN A 23 6.43 18.02 0.17
CA GLN A 23 6.08 17.34 1.40
C GLN A 23 6.90 16.08 1.54
N THR A 24 7.55 15.93 2.69
CA THR A 24 8.24 14.69 3.10
C THR A 24 7.36 13.90 4.04
N GLN A 25 7.61 12.60 4.11
CA GLN A 25 6.88 11.70 4.99
C GLN A 25 7.82 10.61 5.49
N THR A 26 8.06 10.58 6.78
CA THR A 26 8.76 9.50 7.47
C THR A 26 7.87 8.25 7.58
N GLN A 27 8.42 7.14 8.06
CA GLN A 27 7.59 5.96 8.31
C GLN A 27 6.55 6.21 9.41
N GLU A 28 6.92 6.91 10.47
CA GLU A 28 5.98 7.30 11.53
C GLU A 28 4.89 8.22 10.97
N ASP A 29 5.26 9.26 10.21
CA ASP A 29 4.29 10.15 9.58
C ASP A 29 3.33 9.42 8.64
N ALA A 30 3.82 8.40 7.91
CA ALA A 30 2.98 7.58 7.05
C ALA A 30 1.95 6.77 7.85
N VAL A 31 2.37 6.17 8.98
CA VAL A 31 1.47 5.45 9.89
C VAL A 31 0.44 6.37 10.52
N MET A 32 0.84 7.59 10.88
CA MET A 32 -0.02 8.61 11.49
C MET A 32 -0.81 9.44 10.46
N ASN A 33 -0.68 9.13 9.17
CA ASN A 33 -1.27 9.88 8.05
C ASN A 33 -0.94 11.38 8.09
N ARG A 34 0.30 11.71 8.46
CA ARG A 34 0.84 13.08 8.50
C ARG A 34 1.80 13.30 7.33
N LYS A 35 1.99 14.56 6.94
CA LYS A 35 3.00 15.01 5.99
C LYS A 35 3.66 16.26 6.50
N GLN A 36 4.97 16.35 6.36
CA GLN A 36 5.76 17.50 6.78
C GLN A 36 6.08 18.35 5.54
N THR A 37 5.80 19.64 5.60
CA THR A 37 6.16 20.54 4.50
C THR A 37 7.64 20.91 4.62
N ALA A 38 8.43 20.50 3.65
CA ALA A 38 9.86 20.76 3.58
C ALA A 38 10.18 22.05 2.80
N TYR A 39 9.33 22.44 1.83
CA TYR A 39 9.50 23.65 1.02
C TYR A 39 8.17 24.12 0.43
N THR A 40 8.02 25.42 0.26
CA THR A 40 6.92 26.04 -0.51
C THR A 40 7.46 27.28 -1.21
N GLY A 41 7.32 27.35 -2.53
CA GLY A 41 7.81 28.48 -3.32
C GLY A 41 7.88 28.19 -4.81
N ALA A 42 8.76 28.91 -5.53
CA ALA A 42 9.01 28.65 -6.94
C ALA A 42 9.46 27.19 -7.15
N ALA A 43 8.96 26.55 -8.21
CA ALA A 43 9.20 25.13 -8.41
C ALA A 43 10.61 24.85 -8.95
N ASP A 44 11.09 25.64 -9.89
CA ASP A 44 12.44 25.50 -10.41
C ASP A 44 13.47 26.05 -9.43
N GLY A 45 14.54 25.29 -9.18
CA GLY A 45 15.56 25.62 -8.20
C GLY A 45 15.14 25.43 -6.74
N ALA A 46 14.00 24.80 -6.45
CA ALA A 46 13.54 24.56 -5.08
C ALA A 46 14.49 23.59 -4.33
N VAL A 47 15.08 24.07 -3.24
CA VAL A 47 15.97 23.25 -2.39
C VAL A 47 15.20 22.76 -1.18
N PHE A 48 15.26 21.45 -0.94
CA PHE A 48 14.62 20.81 0.21
C PHE A 48 15.47 19.70 0.80
N THR A 49 15.21 19.33 2.05
CA THR A 49 15.91 18.23 2.72
C THR A 49 14.92 17.12 3.06
N ALA A 50 15.28 15.90 2.71
CA ALA A 50 14.56 14.68 3.11
C ALA A 50 15.19 14.10 4.39
N PRO A 51 14.42 13.76 5.42
CA PRO A 51 14.93 13.20 6.68
C PRO A 51 15.50 11.79 6.50
N GLU A 52 16.26 11.30 7.51
CA GLU A 52 16.95 10.01 7.45
C GLU A 52 16.02 8.81 7.21
N ASP A 53 14.85 8.83 7.79
CA ASP A 53 13.83 7.76 7.67
C ASP A 53 12.72 8.09 6.66
N ASN A 54 13.02 9.00 5.69
CA ASN A 54 12.07 9.42 4.68
C ASN A 54 11.57 8.24 3.84
N ARG A 55 10.26 8.15 3.69
CA ARG A 55 9.56 7.12 2.89
C ARG A 55 9.05 7.64 1.57
N SER A 56 8.65 8.90 1.54
CA SER A 56 8.15 9.51 0.32
C SER A 56 8.35 11.01 0.29
N VAL A 57 8.51 11.52 -0.92
CA VAL A 57 8.44 12.94 -1.22
C VAL A 57 7.28 13.16 -2.20
N THR A 58 6.38 14.07 -1.83
CA THR A 58 5.25 14.48 -2.66
C THR A 58 5.49 15.89 -3.14
N PHE A 59 5.42 16.10 -4.45
CA PHE A 59 5.46 17.41 -5.08
C PHE A 59 4.03 17.82 -5.42
N LEU A 60 3.52 18.84 -4.75
CA LEU A 60 2.24 19.50 -5.07
C LEU A 60 2.56 20.71 -5.93
N ILE A 61 2.30 20.61 -7.21
CA ILE A 61 2.58 21.68 -8.17
C ILE A 61 1.29 22.46 -8.43
N SER A 62 1.39 23.77 -8.40
CA SER A 62 0.28 24.69 -8.64
C SER A 62 0.72 25.80 -9.59
N ALA A 63 -0.18 26.19 -10.49
CA ALA A 63 -0.01 27.31 -11.39
C ALA A 63 -1.28 28.16 -11.39
N ALA A 64 -1.14 29.47 -11.65
CA ALA A 64 -2.27 30.39 -11.74
C ALA A 64 -3.05 30.23 -13.07
N GLU A 65 -2.34 29.79 -14.11
CA GLU A 65 -2.88 29.55 -15.46
C GLU A 65 -2.52 28.10 -15.88
N THR A 66 -3.09 27.67 -17.00
CA THR A 66 -2.73 26.36 -17.58
C THR A 66 -1.29 26.44 -18.10
N VAL A 67 -0.42 25.59 -17.57
CA VAL A 67 0.98 25.46 -17.97
C VAL A 67 1.25 24.01 -18.40
N HIS A 68 2.15 23.86 -19.36
CA HIS A 68 2.66 22.55 -19.75
C HIS A 68 3.96 22.27 -19.00
N ILE A 69 4.07 21.06 -18.43
CA ILE A 69 5.27 20.61 -17.71
C ILE A 69 5.92 19.51 -18.53
N ASP A 70 7.12 19.78 -19.04
CA ASP A 70 7.89 18.85 -19.85
C ASP A 70 8.68 17.85 -19.00
N ALA A 71 9.28 18.31 -17.89
CA ALA A 71 10.07 17.46 -17.03
C ALA A 71 10.07 17.95 -15.56
N ILE A 72 10.16 16.99 -14.65
CA ILE A 72 10.41 17.24 -13.22
C ILE A 72 11.62 16.36 -12.85
N ARG A 73 12.73 17.00 -12.53
CA ARG A 73 14.00 16.36 -12.20
C ARG A 73 14.47 16.82 -10.83
N TRP A 74 15.26 16.01 -10.17
CA TRP A 74 15.94 16.39 -8.94
C TRP A 74 17.39 15.93 -8.97
N GLU A 75 18.24 16.68 -8.31
CA GLU A 75 19.65 16.39 -8.11
C GLU A 75 20.05 16.62 -6.64
N GLY A 76 21.15 16.05 -6.21
CA GLY A 76 21.65 16.17 -4.85
C GLY A 76 22.10 14.81 -4.31
N ALA A 77 21.56 14.38 -3.17
CA ALA A 77 21.92 13.09 -2.57
C ALA A 77 21.62 11.89 -3.51
N ALA A 78 20.69 12.04 -4.42
CA ALA A 78 20.46 11.16 -5.57
C ALA A 78 19.88 11.97 -6.72
N GLU A 79 20.11 11.51 -7.93
CA GLU A 79 19.51 12.10 -9.13
C GLU A 79 18.34 11.28 -9.61
N GLY A 80 17.37 11.94 -10.22
CA GLY A 80 16.23 11.26 -10.82
C GLY A 80 15.26 12.18 -11.53
N GLN A 81 14.29 11.56 -12.18
CA GLN A 81 13.24 12.26 -12.92
C GLN A 81 11.88 11.59 -12.66
N LEU A 82 10.84 12.40 -12.54
CA LEU A 82 9.48 11.90 -12.47
C LEU A 82 9.02 11.50 -13.88
N LYS A 83 8.47 10.31 -14.01
CA LYS A 83 7.86 9.89 -15.26
C LYS A 83 6.45 10.50 -15.37
N LEU A 84 6.27 11.42 -16.29
CA LEU A 84 5.00 12.14 -16.49
C LEU A 84 4.07 11.45 -17.50
N ASP A 85 4.62 10.59 -18.38
CA ASP A 85 3.85 9.94 -19.44
C ASP A 85 3.94 8.39 -19.37
N TYR A 86 2.81 7.74 -19.58
CA TYR A 86 2.65 6.28 -19.61
C TYR A 86 1.92 5.84 -20.88
N LYS A 87 2.67 5.48 -21.90
CA LYS A 87 2.14 5.11 -23.23
C LYS A 87 1.12 3.96 -23.25
N LEU A 88 1.12 3.09 -22.24
CA LEU A 88 0.32 1.85 -22.21
C LEU A 88 -0.72 1.78 -21.10
N LEU A 89 -0.78 2.76 -20.21
CA LEU A 89 -1.70 2.77 -19.06
C LEU A 89 -2.53 4.06 -19.07
N PRO A 90 -3.84 3.97 -18.82
CA PRO A 90 -4.65 5.15 -18.55
C PRO A 90 -4.06 5.94 -17.37
N GLU A 91 -4.06 7.27 -17.45
CA GLU A 91 -3.49 8.18 -16.43
C GLU A 91 -3.95 7.87 -15.01
N ALA A 92 -5.24 7.54 -14.83
CA ALA A 92 -5.82 7.17 -13.53
C ALA A 92 -5.16 5.92 -12.90
N ILE A 93 -4.73 4.95 -13.73
CA ILE A 93 -4.05 3.73 -13.28
C ILE A 93 -2.57 4.03 -13.05
N ALA A 94 -1.94 4.75 -13.96
CA ALA A 94 -0.53 5.12 -13.88
C ALA A 94 -0.24 5.94 -12.61
N GLY A 95 -1.06 6.95 -12.31
CA GLY A 95 -0.94 7.76 -11.11
C GLY A 95 -1.06 6.92 -9.81
N ARG A 96 -2.00 5.98 -9.76
CA ARG A 96 -2.17 5.08 -8.60
C ARG A 96 -0.97 4.16 -8.40
N ILE A 97 -0.39 3.62 -9.47
CA ILE A 97 0.80 2.76 -9.37
C ILE A 97 2.01 3.54 -8.85
N GLN A 98 2.18 4.79 -9.27
CA GLN A 98 3.27 5.66 -8.79
C GLN A 98 3.16 5.97 -7.30
N THR A 99 1.93 6.16 -6.79
CA THR A 99 1.69 6.56 -5.40
C THR A 99 1.58 5.38 -4.44
N LEU A 100 1.38 4.14 -4.93
CA LEU A 100 1.15 2.95 -4.12
C LEU A 100 2.16 2.77 -2.97
N ARG A 101 3.45 3.01 -3.21
CA ARG A 101 4.50 2.84 -2.19
C ARG A 101 4.56 3.99 -1.18
N SER A 102 3.98 5.12 -1.51
CA SER A 102 3.96 6.33 -0.67
C SER A 102 2.60 6.62 -0.06
N GLU A 103 1.58 5.80 -0.37
CA GLU A 103 0.28 5.93 0.27
C GLU A 103 0.35 5.49 1.74
N GLY A 104 -0.05 6.38 2.63
CA GLY A 104 -0.07 6.13 4.07
C GLY A 104 -0.81 4.84 4.45
N ASN A 105 -1.94 4.54 3.78
CA ASN A 105 -2.71 3.32 3.99
C ASN A 105 -1.92 2.02 3.73
N VAL A 106 -1.05 2.00 2.70
CA VAL A 106 -0.22 0.83 2.41
C VAL A 106 0.87 0.67 3.47
N VAL A 107 1.52 1.77 3.85
CA VAL A 107 2.55 1.76 4.90
C VAL A 107 1.96 1.35 6.25
N GLN A 108 0.78 1.87 6.60
CA GLN A 108 0.06 1.47 7.82
C GLN A 108 -0.19 -0.04 7.85
N ARG A 109 -0.75 -0.61 6.78
CA ARG A 109 -1.05 -2.05 6.70
C ARG A 109 0.20 -2.92 6.84
N LEU A 110 1.33 -2.49 6.24
CA LEU A 110 2.59 -3.20 6.41
C LEU A 110 3.09 -3.18 7.85
N VAL A 111 2.92 -2.06 8.55
CA VAL A 111 3.25 -1.94 9.98
C VAL A 111 2.32 -2.83 10.82
N TYR A 112 1.01 -2.82 10.54
CA TYR A 112 0.06 -3.69 11.26
C TYR A 112 0.40 -5.17 11.09
N VAL A 113 0.76 -5.60 9.88
CA VAL A 113 1.22 -6.98 9.64
C VAL A 113 2.50 -7.28 10.41
N ALA A 114 3.49 -6.36 10.38
CA ALA A 114 4.75 -6.56 11.10
C ALA A 114 4.54 -6.66 12.63
N ASP A 115 3.67 -5.83 13.18
CA ASP A 115 3.33 -5.86 14.60
C ASP A 115 2.47 -7.09 14.96
N ALA A 116 1.52 -7.48 14.10
CA ALA A 116 0.75 -8.72 14.25
C ALA A 116 1.66 -9.96 14.33
N MET A 117 2.74 -9.99 13.56
CA MET A 117 3.70 -11.11 13.61
C MET A 117 4.43 -11.22 14.97
N LYS A 118 4.51 -10.11 15.73
CA LYS A 118 5.02 -10.17 17.12
C LYS A 118 4.03 -10.90 18.04
N LEU A 119 2.72 -10.74 17.81
CA LEU A 119 1.67 -11.48 18.52
C LEU A 119 1.67 -12.96 18.14
N VAL A 120 1.76 -13.28 16.83
CA VAL A 120 1.83 -14.67 16.33
C VAL A 120 2.94 -15.44 17.03
N ARG A 121 4.12 -14.84 17.25
CA ARG A 121 5.24 -15.50 17.92
C ARG A 121 4.95 -15.96 19.35
N ARG A 122 3.92 -15.39 20.02
CA ARG A 122 3.52 -15.78 21.38
C ARG A 122 2.75 -17.10 21.41
N SER A 123 1.97 -17.39 20.35
CA SER A 123 1.20 -18.64 20.23
C SER A 123 1.05 -19.04 18.74
N PRO A 124 2.12 -19.53 18.10
CA PRO A 124 2.12 -19.72 16.63
C PRO A 124 1.22 -20.88 16.17
N VAL A 125 0.95 -21.86 17.03
CA VAL A 125 0.25 -23.09 16.64
C VAL A 125 -1.27 -22.94 16.72
N VAL A 126 -1.78 -22.47 17.85
CA VAL A 126 -3.23 -22.39 18.15
C VAL A 126 -3.77 -20.95 18.18
N GLY A 127 -2.90 -19.95 18.01
CA GLY A 127 -3.27 -18.55 18.10
C GLY A 127 -3.53 -18.07 19.51
N LEU A 128 -4.01 -16.83 19.61
CA LEU A 128 -4.27 -16.15 20.88
C LEU A 128 -5.77 -15.98 21.17
N GLY A 129 -6.63 -16.46 20.28
CA GLY A 129 -8.08 -16.32 20.35
C GLY A 129 -8.61 -15.10 19.60
N MET A 130 -9.91 -15.09 19.36
CA MET A 130 -10.59 -13.99 18.65
C MET A 130 -10.46 -12.67 19.42
N GLY A 131 -10.19 -11.58 18.70
CA GLY A 131 -9.96 -10.26 19.29
C GLY A 131 -8.58 -10.07 19.90
N ALA A 132 -7.68 -11.05 19.76
CA ALA A 132 -6.33 -10.98 20.32
C ALA A 132 -5.51 -9.84 19.72
N PHE A 133 -5.73 -9.50 18.45
CA PHE A 133 -5.06 -8.37 17.84
C PHE A 133 -5.51 -7.05 18.50
N GLU A 134 -6.80 -6.76 18.56
CA GLU A 134 -7.34 -5.53 19.18
C GLU A 134 -6.84 -5.35 20.61
N ASN A 135 -6.87 -6.42 21.42
CA ASN A 135 -6.50 -6.35 22.84
C ASN A 135 -4.99 -6.41 23.08
N GLY A 136 -4.23 -7.03 22.18
CA GLY A 136 -2.80 -7.27 22.37
C GLY A 136 -1.87 -6.30 21.65
N ILE A 137 -2.38 -5.57 20.67
CA ILE A 137 -1.54 -4.74 19.78
C ILE A 137 -0.84 -3.61 20.54
N TYR A 138 -1.48 -2.98 21.50
CA TYR A 138 -0.92 -1.88 22.29
C TYR A 138 0.37 -2.24 23.02
N ASN A 139 0.60 -3.55 23.29
CA ASN A 139 1.81 -4.04 23.98
C ASN A 139 2.98 -4.32 23.03
N VAL A 140 2.76 -4.28 21.73
CA VAL A 140 3.76 -4.68 20.73
C VAL A 140 3.89 -3.72 19.56
N GLN A 141 2.99 -2.75 19.45
CA GLN A 141 2.97 -1.80 18.33
C GLN A 141 4.27 -0.99 18.25
N SER A 142 4.75 -0.80 17.02
CA SER A 142 5.98 -0.06 16.75
C SER A 142 5.77 1.45 16.80
N TYR A 143 4.55 1.91 16.55
CA TYR A 143 4.11 3.31 16.56
C TYR A 143 2.76 3.40 17.25
N HIS A 144 2.41 4.56 17.76
CA HIS A 144 1.10 4.77 18.37
C HIS A 144 0.02 4.89 17.28
N TYR A 145 -0.82 3.86 17.14
CA TYR A 145 -1.97 3.85 16.24
C TYR A 145 -3.13 3.07 16.86
N GLU A 146 -4.32 3.35 16.39
CA GLU A 146 -5.53 2.64 16.80
C GLU A 146 -6.11 1.86 15.62
N THR A 147 -6.23 0.56 15.78
CA THR A 147 -6.90 -0.32 14.83
C THR A 147 -7.38 -1.58 15.53
N LYS A 148 -8.54 -2.09 15.07
CA LYS A 148 -9.12 -3.33 15.60
C LYS A 148 -8.62 -4.56 14.83
N TYR A 149 -8.18 -4.37 13.60
CA TYR A 149 -7.86 -5.46 12.67
C TYR A 149 -6.52 -5.23 11.97
N VAL A 150 -5.90 -6.33 11.55
CA VAL A 150 -4.64 -6.31 10.79
C VAL A 150 -4.81 -5.77 9.38
N HIS A 151 -6.07 -5.69 8.86
CA HIS A 151 -6.40 -5.41 7.45
C HIS A 151 -5.74 -6.41 6.50
N ASN A 152 -5.67 -7.66 6.93
CA ASN A 152 -5.27 -8.82 6.16
C ASN A 152 -5.83 -10.07 6.87
N HIS A 153 -6.83 -10.72 6.25
CA HIS A 153 -7.54 -11.83 6.89
C HIS A 153 -6.65 -13.04 7.17
N TYR A 154 -5.66 -13.32 6.32
CA TYR A 154 -4.74 -14.44 6.53
C TYR A 154 -3.87 -14.23 7.78
N VAL A 155 -3.38 -13.02 7.97
CA VAL A 155 -2.60 -12.66 9.17
C VAL A 155 -3.51 -12.57 10.40
N GLN A 156 -4.74 -12.05 10.25
CA GLN A 156 -5.72 -12.05 11.34
C GLN A 156 -6.03 -13.49 11.79
N ALA A 157 -6.33 -14.40 10.87
CA ALA A 157 -6.55 -15.81 11.18
C ALA A 157 -5.34 -16.44 11.87
N LEU A 158 -4.14 -16.07 11.44
CA LEU A 158 -2.91 -16.57 12.07
C LEU A 158 -2.74 -16.07 13.51
N VAL A 159 -3.09 -14.81 13.81
CA VAL A 159 -3.09 -14.26 15.17
C VAL A 159 -4.14 -14.95 16.04
N ASP A 160 -5.35 -15.10 15.52
CA ASP A 160 -6.49 -15.57 16.30
C ASP A 160 -6.48 -17.09 16.49
N THR A 161 -6.09 -17.87 15.45
CA THR A 161 -6.24 -19.33 15.43
C THR A 161 -4.94 -20.09 15.14
N GLY A 162 -3.83 -19.38 14.97
CA GLY A 162 -2.53 -19.95 14.67
C GLY A 162 -2.44 -20.65 13.32
N VAL A 163 -1.37 -21.42 13.14
CA VAL A 163 -1.13 -22.16 11.90
C VAL A 163 -2.22 -23.20 11.63
N ILE A 164 -2.80 -23.79 12.68
CA ILE A 164 -3.88 -24.77 12.53
C ILE A 164 -5.10 -24.14 11.88
N GLY A 165 -5.60 -23.02 12.40
CA GLY A 165 -6.76 -22.33 11.83
C GLY A 165 -6.49 -21.79 10.44
N LEU A 166 -5.30 -21.19 10.22
CA LEU A 166 -4.91 -20.75 8.89
C LEU A 166 -4.86 -21.91 7.89
N ALA A 167 -4.32 -23.09 8.28
CA ALA A 167 -4.29 -24.24 7.41
C ALA A 167 -5.70 -24.76 7.05
N LEU A 168 -6.62 -24.77 8.02
CA LEU A 168 -8.02 -25.11 7.78
C LEU A 168 -8.70 -24.12 6.83
N TRP A 169 -8.45 -22.83 7.02
CA TRP A 169 -8.95 -21.76 6.12
C TRP A 169 -8.42 -21.92 4.69
N LEU A 170 -7.11 -22.13 4.52
CA LEU A 170 -6.50 -22.38 3.22
C LEU A 170 -7.01 -23.68 2.59
N GLY A 171 -7.24 -24.73 3.40
CA GLY A 171 -7.85 -25.98 2.97
C GLY A 171 -9.26 -25.81 2.43
N LEU A 172 -10.07 -24.94 3.08
CA LEU A 172 -11.40 -24.58 2.61
C LEU A 172 -11.33 -23.84 1.25
N LEU A 173 -10.44 -22.88 1.11
CA LEU A 173 -10.24 -22.18 -0.16
C LEU A 173 -9.75 -23.13 -1.27
N ALA A 174 -8.81 -24.01 -0.97
CA ALA A 174 -8.30 -24.98 -1.92
C ALA A 174 -9.38 -25.99 -2.35
N SER A 175 -10.21 -26.46 -1.41
CA SER A 175 -11.33 -27.36 -1.71
C SER A 175 -12.39 -26.69 -2.59
N SER A 176 -12.68 -25.41 -2.32
CA SER A 176 -13.59 -24.60 -3.13
C SER A 176 -13.05 -24.40 -4.55
N ALA A 177 -11.76 -24.09 -4.68
CA ALA A 177 -11.11 -23.97 -5.98
C ALA A 177 -11.14 -25.30 -6.76
N ALA A 178 -10.86 -26.42 -6.08
CA ALA A 178 -10.96 -27.76 -6.70
C ALA A 178 -12.37 -28.08 -7.15
N ALA A 179 -13.40 -27.66 -6.39
CA ALA A 179 -14.81 -27.84 -6.79
C ALA A 179 -15.14 -27.02 -8.05
N VAL A 180 -14.71 -25.76 -8.14
CA VAL A 180 -14.88 -24.93 -9.33
C VAL A 180 -14.18 -25.53 -10.55
N VAL A 181 -12.94 -26.01 -10.40
CA VAL A 181 -12.20 -26.68 -11.49
C VAL A 181 -12.88 -27.95 -11.93
N ARG A 182 -13.43 -28.75 -11.00
CA ARG A 182 -14.20 -29.95 -11.35
C ARG A 182 -15.46 -29.61 -12.11
N LEU A 183 -16.17 -28.57 -11.68
CA LEU A 183 -17.36 -28.07 -12.38
C LEU A 183 -17.03 -27.61 -13.80
N TRP A 184 -15.93 -26.88 -13.98
CA TRP A 184 -15.46 -26.44 -15.29
C TRP A 184 -15.14 -27.60 -16.25
N ARG A 185 -14.67 -28.71 -15.73
CA ARG A 185 -14.25 -29.89 -16.52
C ARG A 185 -15.38 -30.88 -16.81
N ARG A 186 -16.62 -30.62 -16.34
CA ARG A 186 -17.78 -31.47 -16.65
C ARG A 186 -18.24 -31.29 -18.09
N GLU A 187 -19.12 -32.20 -18.55
CA GLU A 187 -19.82 -32.02 -19.82
C GLU A 187 -20.66 -30.73 -19.81
N LYS A 188 -20.83 -30.13 -20.99
CA LYS A 188 -21.51 -28.83 -21.14
C LYS A 188 -22.96 -28.95 -20.67
N ASP A 189 -23.25 -28.51 -19.46
CA ASP A 189 -24.55 -28.38 -18.86
C ASP A 189 -24.71 -26.96 -18.26
N GLU A 190 -25.90 -26.65 -17.76
CA GLU A 190 -26.17 -25.34 -17.13
C GLU A 190 -25.25 -25.10 -15.93
N ALA A 191 -24.92 -26.13 -15.16
CA ALA A 191 -24.04 -26.01 -14.00
C ALA A 191 -22.61 -25.64 -14.40
N GLN A 192 -22.11 -26.16 -15.53
CA GLN A 192 -20.77 -25.78 -16.05
C GLN A 192 -20.72 -24.30 -16.42
N SER A 193 -21.81 -23.73 -16.94
CA SER A 193 -21.84 -22.31 -17.34
C SER A 193 -21.63 -21.35 -16.15
N MET A 194 -21.86 -21.80 -14.91
CA MET A 194 -21.62 -21.02 -13.69
C MET A 194 -20.17 -21.05 -13.22
N ALA A 195 -19.35 -21.99 -13.69
CA ALA A 195 -17.99 -22.17 -13.20
C ALA A 195 -17.10 -20.90 -13.35
N PRO A 196 -17.15 -20.12 -14.47
CA PRO A 196 -16.38 -18.87 -14.59
C PRO A 196 -16.78 -17.84 -13.52
N ALA A 197 -18.08 -17.67 -13.28
CA ALA A 197 -18.59 -16.72 -12.29
C ALA A 197 -18.16 -17.12 -10.87
N LEU A 198 -18.29 -18.39 -10.52
CA LEU A 198 -17.85 -18.92 -9.23
C LEU A 198 -16.32 -18.80 -9.05
N GLY A 199 -15.57 -19.06 -10.11
CA GLY A 199 -14.10 -18.88 -10.10
C GLY A 199 -13.69 -17.44 -9.91
N ALA A 200 -14.35 -16.50 -10.60
CA ALA A 200 -14.11 -15.08 -10.44
C ALA A 200 -14.47 -14.59 -9.03
N LEU A 201 -15.59 -15.05 -8.48
CA LEU A 201 -16.01 -14.72 -7.12
C LEU A 201 -14.98 -15.25 -6.08
N LEU A 202 -14.55 -16.49 -6.21
CA LEU A 202 -13.57 -17.08 -5.31
C LEU A 202 -12.22 -16.32 -5.38
N LEU A 203 -11.76 -16.00 -6.59
CA LEU A 203 -10.54 -15.22 -6.79
C LEU A 203 -10.67 -13.82 -6.16
N PHE A 204 -11.82 -13.15 -6.36
CA PHE A 204 -12.11 -11.86 -5.73
C PHE A 204 -12.04 -11.96 -4.21
N LEU A 205 -12.67 -12.96 -3.60
CA LEU A 205 -12.65 -13.17 -2.15
C LEU A 205 -11.22 -13.41 -1.63
N MET A 206 -10.42 -14.22 -2.34
CA MET A 206 -9.03 -14.47 -1.97
C MET A 206 -8.16 -13.20 -2.02
N ILE A 207 -8.33 -12.38 -3.06
CA ILE A 207 -7.62 -11.10 -3.19
C ILE A 207 -8.11 -10.12 -2.12
N HIS A 208 -9.43 -10.03 -1.92
CA HIS A 208 -10.02 -9.15 -0.91
C HIS A 208 -9.52 -9.50 0.50
N ALA A 209 -9.47 -10.79 0.84
CA ALA A 209 -8.93 -11.27 2.11
C ALA A 209 -7.46 -10.89 2.35
N ALA A 210 -6.67 -10.67 1.29
CA ALA A 210 -5.29 -10.23 1.42
C ALA A 210 -5.14 -8.74 1.78
N VAL A 211 -6.17 -7.93 1.54
CA VAL A 211 -6.14 -6.48 1.77
C VAL A 211 -7.15 -6.00 2.81
N GLU A 212 -8.06 -6.88 3.25
CA GLU A 212 -9.07 -6.56 4.27
C GLU A 212 -9.41 -7.80 5.11
N VAL A 213 -10.05 -7.61 6.25
CA VAL A 213 -10.61 -8.70 7.08
C VAL A 213 -12.03 -8.99 6.60
N ILE A 214 -12.33 -10.27 6.33
CA ILE A 214 -13.64 -10.77 5.89
C ILE A 214 -14.43 -11.25 7.10
#